data_5b7c642c6f3a8bcbdc3a27607dc1aa1f
#
_entry.id   5b7c642c6f3a8bcbdc3a27607dc1aa1f
#
_cell.length_a   1.000
_cell.length_b   1.000
_cell.length_c   1.000
_cell.angle_alpha   90.00
_cell.angle_beta   90.00
_cell.angle_gamma   90.00
#
_symmetry.space_group_name_H-M   'P 1'
#
loop_
_entity.id
_entity.type
_entity.pdbx_description
1 polymer ?
#
loop_
_entity_poly.entity_id
_entity_poly.type
_entity_poly.pdbx_seq_one_letter_code
_entity_poly.pdbx_strand_id
1 'polypeptide(L)'
;MMGMFHRNKITQAGKTAHFDVSYLTSLGQQGADLSQAVLQTCERDYAALQQIFGGITPHRLPFVVQITSDSTGASHSSCLGTDITVGGKSSGNVDFTRSLLVAEADEVFMANFGRGWDCGASPGEGLSRVLANDLYKGVEPADFVSSNVWLNLDPRPNYVDEADPTDTNYESIGCSVLFLNWLRFQLNHSWTEIVSSGGATLAETYNKLTGKTTALADFMTIINTHFPIGKTYRLKTDNPFPM
;
A
#
# COMPACT_ATOMS: atom_id res chain seq x y z
N MET A 1 -13.33 -31.10 -28.99
CA MET A 1 -13.43 -30.98 -27.51
C MET A 1 -13.55 -29.49 -27.17
N MET A 2 -14.76 -28.98 -27.00
CA MET A 2 -15.00 -27.58 -26.62
C MET A 2 -14.66 -27.42 -25.15
N GLY A 3 -13.59 -26.71 -24.83
CA GLY A 3 -13.27 -26.36 -23.45
C GLY A 3 -14.36 -25.44 -22.88
N MET A 4 -15.13 -25.94 -21.94
CA MET A 4 -16.04 -25.14 -21.13
C MET A 4 -15.20 -24.11 -20.38
N PHE A 5 -15.23 -22.86 -20.82
CA PHE A 5 -14.80 -21.73 -19.99
C PHE A 5 -15.77 -21.66 -18.80
N HIS A 6 -15.35 -22.19 -17.68
CA HIS A 6 -16.04 -21.94 -16.41
C HIS A 6 -15.87 -20.45 -16.11
N ARG A 7 -16.88 -19.64 -16.47
CA ARG A 7 -16.98 -18.28 -15.90
C ARG A 7 -17.05 -18.44 -14.38
N ASN A 8 -16.05 -17.96 -13.67
CA ASN A 8 -16.08 -17.92 -12.22
C ASN A 8 -17.37 -17.22 -11.78
N LYS A 9 -18.25 -17.95 -11.10
CA LYS A 9 -19.50 -17.36 -10.59
C LYS A 9 -19.17 -16.41 -9.45
N ILE A 10 -19.82 -15.25 -9.45
CA ILE A 10 -19.68 -14.19 -8.46
C ILE A 10 -20.95 -14.16 -7.64
N THR A 11 -20.80 -14.02 -6.33
CA THR A 11 -21.89 -13.79 -5.38
C THR A 11 -21.80 -12.37 -4.84
N GLN A 12 -22.87 -11.60 -4.98
CA GLN A 12 -22.98 -10.26 -4.43
C GLN A 12 -23.10 -10.34 -2.91
N ALA A 13 -22.25 -9.59 -2.18
CA ALA A 13 -22.26 -9.57 -0.72
C ALA A 13 -23.02 -8.36 -0.15
N GLY A 14 -22.85 -7.18 -0.75
CA GLY A 14 -23.53 -5.97 -0.31
C GLY A 14 -22.95 -4.70 -0.93
N LYS A 15 -23.59 -3.56 -0.60
CA LYS A 15 -23.19 -2.23 -1.03
C LYS A 15 -23.20 -1.27 0.13
N THR A 16 -22.29 -0.29 0.06
CA THR A 16 -22.26 0.88 0.94
C THR A 16 -22.33 2.16 0.08
N ALA A 17 -22.08 3.32 0.65
CA ALA A 17 -22.08 4.57 -0.11
C ALA A 17 -20.97 4.59 -1.19
N HIS A 18 -19.80 4.02 -0.88
CA HIS A 18 -18.62 4.09 -1.76
C HIS A 18 -18.13 2.72 -2.24
N PHE A 19 -18.73 1.60 -1.82
CA PHE A 19 -18.28 0.26 -2.19
C PHE A 19 -19.43 -0.64 -2.66
N ASP A 20 -19.09 -1.47 -3.67
CA ASP A 20 -19.91 -2.57 -4.16
C ASP A 20 -19.11 -3.86 -4.03
N VAL A 21 -19.44 -4.71 -3.04
CA VAL A 21 -18.60 -5.85 -2.64
C VAL A 21 -19.21 -7.17 -3.06
N SER A 22 -18.38 -8.00 -3.70
CA SER A 22 -18.71 -9.34 -4.16
C SER A 22 -17.59 -10.32 -3.86
N TYR A 23 -17.84 -11.61 -4.02
CA TYR A 23 -16.83 -12.66 -3.90
C TYR A 23 -17.04 -13.79 -4.89
N LEU A 24 -15.98 -14.53 -5.18
CA LEU A 24 -16.09 -15.75 -5.99
C LEU A 24 -16.95 -16.78 -5.25
N THR A 25 -18.02 -17.27 -5.89
CA THR A 25 -18.94 -18.25 -5.28
C THR A 25 -18.21 -19.51 -4.80
N SER A 26 -17.08 -19.86 -5.42
CA SER A 26 -16.24 -20.99 -5.02
C SER A 26 -15.61 -20.87 -3.63
N LEU A 27 -15.52 -19.65 -3.07
CA LEU A 27 -15.07 -19.42 -1.70
C LEU A 27 -16.09 -19.81 -0.63
N GLY A 28 -17.37 -19.98 -1.01
CA GLY A 28 -18.42 -20.40 -0.10
C GLY A 28 -18.54 -19.49 1.12
N GLN A 29 -18.59 -20.08 2.33
CA GLN A 29 -18.74 -19.35 3.58
C GLN A 29 -17.56 -18.41 3.85
N GLN A 30 -16.33 -18.79 3.53
CA GLN A 30 -15.15 -17.94 3.70
C GLN A 30 -15.29 -16.63 2.91
N GLY A 31 -15.74 -16.69 1.65
CA GLY A 31 -15.97 -15.51 0.84
C GLY A 31 -17.06 -14.60 1.42
N ALA A 32 -18.14 -15.19 1.94
CA ALA A 32 -19.21 -14.45 2.61
C ALA A 32 -18.69 -13.73 3.87
N ASP A 33 -17.94 -14.43 4.73
CA ASP A 33 -17.40 -13.87 5.97
C ASP A 33 -16.43 -12.73 5.73
N LEU A 34 -15.49 -12.91 4.78
CA LEU A 34 -14.52 -11.87 4.37
C LEU A 34 -15.24 -10.65 3.80
N SER A 35 -16.24 -10.86 2.93
CA SER A 35 -17.01 -9.77 2.34
C SER A 35 -17.78 -8.97 3.38
N GLN A 36 -18.40 -9.64 4.34
CA GLN A 36 -19.09 -8.97 5.46
C GLN A 36 -18.11 -8.20 6.33
N ALA A 37 -16.92 -8.75 6.59
CA ALA A 37 -15.89 -8.07 7.34
C ALA A 37 -15.39 -6.80 6.61
N VAL A 38 -15.21 -6.84 5.29
CA VAL A 38 -14.88 -5.66 4.47
C VAL A 38 -16.00 -4.62 4.56
N LEU A 39 -17.25 -5.00 4.36
CA LEU A 39 -18.41 -4.10 4.43
C LEU A 39 -18.55 -3.38 5.79
N GLN A 40 -18.09 -4.00 6.87
CA GLN A 40 -18.12 -3.39 8.22
C GLN A 40 -17.13 -2.22 8.38
N THR A 41 -16.06 -2.15 7.58
CA THR A 41 -14.97 -1.19 7.81
C THR A 41 -14.67 -0.29 6.60
N CYS A 42 -15.06 -0.67 5.39
CA CYS A 42 -14.66 0.02 4.17
C CYS A 42 -15.02 1.52 4.15
N GLU A 43 -16.14 1.94 4.71
CA GLU A 43 -16.51 3.36 4.80
C GLU A 43 -15.63 4.14 5.79
N ARG A 44 -15.25 3.52 6.91
CA ARG A 44 -14.30 4.10 7.85
C ARG A 44 -12.93 4.28 7.18
N ASP A 45 -12.48 3.27 6.46
CA ASP A 45 -11.19 3.26 5.78
C ASP A 45 -11.17 4.30 4.65
N TYR A 46 -12.26 4.39 3.88
CA TYR A 46 -12.47 5.44 2.89
C TYR A 46 -12.37 6.85 3.51
N ALA A 47 -13.07 7.07 4.62
CA ALA A 47 -13.05 8.37 5.30
C ALA A 47 -11.64 8.72 5.81
N ALA A 48 -10.88 7.74 6.29
CA ALA A 48 -9.49 7.95 6.71
C ALA A 48 -8.59 8.33 5.53
N LEU A 49 -8.67 7.62 4.40
CA LEU A 49 -7.95 7.98 3.18
C LEU A 49 -8.38 9.35 2.67
N GLN A 50 -9.67 9.63 2.61
CA GLN A 50 -10.19 10.93 2.20
C GLN A 50 -9.59 12.07 3.04
N GLN A 51 -9.50 11.89 4.36
CA GLN A 51 -8.89 12.88 5.24
C GLN A 51 -7.39 13.05 4.96
N ILE A 52 -6.64 11.96 4.76
CA ILE A 52 -5.21 11.99 4.44
C ILE A 52 -4.97 12.73 3.13
N PHE A 53 -5.80 12.49 2.12
CA PHE A 53 -5.74 13.12 0.80
C PHE A 53 -6.49 14.47 0.72
N GLY A 54 -6.63 15.18 1.83
CA GLY A 54 -7.13 16.56 1.84
C GLY A 54 -8.62 16.72 1.49
N GLY A 55 -9.42 15.67 1.69
CA GLY A 55 -10.86 15.69 1.48
C GLY A 55 -11.31 15.42 0.04
N ILE A 56 -10.40 14.98 -0.86
CA ILE A 56 -10.80 14.66 -2.24
C ILE A 56 -11.73 13.45 -2.30
N THR A 57 -12.49 13.36 -3.37
CA THR A 57 -13.33 12.21 -3.71
C THR A 57 -12.88 11.65 -5.05
N PRO A 58 -12.53 10.36 -5.15
CA PRO A 58 -12.21 9.72 -6.43
C PRO A 58 -13.36 9.84 -7.45
N HIS A 59 -13.04 10.02 -8.72
CA HIS A 59 -14.01 10.35 -9.77
C HIS A 59 -14.93 9.19 -10.19
N ARG A 60 -14.53 7.94 -9.95
CA ARG A 60 -15.20 6.75 -10.52
C ARG A 60 -15.81 5.81 -9.47
N LEU A 61 -16.37 6.38 -8.41
CA LEU A 61 -17.06 5.58 -7.39
C LEU A 61 -18.35 4.93 -7.93
N PRO A 62 -18.79 3.80 -7.35
CA PRO A 62 -18.20 3.11 -6.20
C PRO A 62 -16.94 2.32 -6.56
N PHE A 63 -16.15 1.96 -5.56
CA PHE A 63 -15.17 0.88 -5.67
C PHE A 63 -15.91 -0.44 -5.85
N VAL A 64 -15.62 -1.16 -6.93
CA VAL A 64 -16.18 -2.48 -7.21
C VAL A 64 -15.20 -3.53 -6.74
N VAL A 65 -15.44 -4.08 -5.57
CA VAL A 65 -14.53 -4.99 -4.87
C VAL A 65 -14.93 -6.43 -5.11
N GLN A 66 -13.99 -7.26 -5.58
CA GLN A 66 -14.17 -8.69 -5.70
C GLN A 66 -13.17 -9.46 -4.85
N ILE A 67 -13.64 -10.24 -3.88
CA ILE A 67 -12.79 -11.16 -3.13
C ILE A 67 -12.61 -12.43 -3.96
N THR A 68 -11.34 -12.75 -4.23
CA THR A 68 -10.94 -13.88 -5.09
C THR A 68 -10.33 -15.01 -4.27
N SER A 69 -10.07 -16.14 -4.95
CA SER A 69 -9.40 -17.30 -4.34
C SER A 69 -7.88 -17.17 -4.31
N ASP A 70 -7.32 -16.12 -4.89
CA ASP A 70 -5.87 -15.90 -4.90
C ASP A 70 -5.34 -15.59 -3.50
N SER A 71 -4.08 -15.88 -3.28
CA SER A 71 -3.66 -16.10 -1.90
C SER A 71 -3.11 -14.87 -1.18
N THR A 72 -2.54 -13.90 -1.87
CA THR A 72 -1.63 -12.97 -1.14
C THR A 72 -1.57 -11.55 -1.69
N GLY A 73 -2.43 -11.15 -2.60
CA GLY A 73 -2.33 -9.83 -3.20
C GLY A 73 -3.68 -9.19 -3.45
N ALA A 74 -3.62 -7.96 -3.87
CA ALA A 74 -4.73 -7.23 -4.43
C ALA A 74 -4.26 -6.57 -5.72
N SER A 75 -5.18 -6.11 -6.54
CA SER A 75 -4.88 -5.38 -7.76
C SER A 75 -6.10 -4.63 -8.28
N HIS A 76 -5.86 -3.59 -9.05
CA HIS A 76 -6.86 -2.88 -9.84
C HIS A 76 -6.39 -2.72 -11.28
N SER A 77 -7.31 -2.40 -12.21
CA SER A 77 -7.00 -2.40 -13.65
C SER A 77 -6.10 -1.25 -14.10
N SER A 78 -6.04 -0.17 -13.35
CA SER A 78 -5.20 1.01 -13.60
C SER A 78 -5.25 1.95 -12.40
N CYS A 79 -4.30 2.87 -12.25
CA CYS A 79 -4.27 3.84 -11.14
C CYS A 79 -5.57 4.65 -10.93
N LEU A 80 -6.42 4.75 -11.92
CA LEU A 80 -7.77 5.36 -11.81
C LEU A 80 -8.89 4.31 -11.79
N GLY A 81 -8.55 3.03 -11.81
CA GLY A 81 -9.51 1.92 -11.81
C GLY A 81 -10.09 1.71 -10.42
N THR A 82 -11.40 1.64 -10.33
CA THR A 82 -12.11 1.34 -9.07
C THR A 82 -12.57 -0.11 -9.01
N ASP A 83 -12.18 -0.94 -9.96
CA ASP A 83 -12.37 -2.38 -10.01
C ASP A 83 -11.21 -3.07 -9.27
N ILE A 84 -11.42 -3.38 -8.02
CA ILE A 84 -10.40 -3.94 -7.12
C ILE A 84 -10.64 -5.43 -6.91
N THR A 85 -9.62 -6.26 -7.16
CA THR A 85 -9.60 -7.66 -6.74
C THR A 85 -8.76 -7.82 -5.49
N VAL A 86 -9.26 -8.54 -4.49
CA VAL A 86 -8.55 -8.78 -3.24
C VAL A 86 -8.45 -10.27 -2.97
N GLY A 87 -7.26 -10.75 -2.63
CA GLY A 87 -7.04 -12.16 -2.30
C GLY A 87 -7.73 -12.58 -1.00
N GLY A 88 -8.56 -13.62 -1.07
CA GLY A 88 -9.31 -14.14 0.07
C GLY A 88 -8.68 -15.34 0.78
N LYS A 89 -7.57 -15.88 0.27
CA LYS A 89 -6.89 -17.03 0.89
C LYS A 89 -5.76 -16.66 1.85
N SER A 90 -5.39 -15.39 1.88
CA SER A 90 -4.28 -14.95 2.73
C SER A 90 -4.61 -15.21 4.20
N SER A 91 -4.00 -16.23 4.75
CA SER A 91 -3.82 -16.51 6.18
C SER A 91 -5.07 -16.59 7.08
N GLY A 92 -6.29 -16.50 6.58
CA GLY A 92 -7.49 -16.41 7.42
C GLY A 92 -7.58 -15.12 8.26
N ASN A 93 -6.68 -14.17 8.03
CA ASN A 93 -6.68 -12.89 8.72
C ASN A 93 -7.53 -11.88 7.95
N VAL A 94 -8.70 -11.62 8.50
CA VAL A 94 -9.66 -10.65 7.97
C VAL A 94 -9.05 -9.25 7.81
N ASP A 95 -8.25 -8.82 8.79
CA ASP A 95 -7.65 -7.48 8.77
C ASP A 95 -6.57 -7.35 7.69
N PHE A 96 -5.91 -8.46 7.32
CA PHE A 96 -5.00 -8.44 6.17
C PHE A 96 -5.76 -8.24 4.84
N THR A 97 -6.91 -8.89 4.66
CA THR A 97 -7.77 -8.66 3.49
C THR A 97 -8.25 -7.20 3.44
N ARG A 98 -8.58 -6.60 4.58
CA ARG A 98 -8.96 -5.18 4.69
C ARG A 98 -7.78 -4.25 4.36
N SER A 99 -6.59 -4.56 4.88
CA SER A 99 -5.39 -3.76 4.60
C SER A 99 -5.00 -3.78 3.12
N LEU A 100 -5.15 -4.91 2.44
CA LEU A 100 -4.98 -5.01 0.99
C LEU A 100 -5.96 -4.11 0.24
N LEU A 101 -7.24 -4.10 0.63
CA LEU A 101 -8.22 -3.18 0.03
C LEU A 101 -7.87 -1.71 0.26
N VAL A 102 -7.34 -1.38 1.44
CA VAL A 102 -6.87 -0.01 1.73
C VAL A 102 -5.72 0.37 0.82
N ALA A 103 -4.73 -0.51 0.61
CA ALA A 103 -3.61 -0.24 -0.27
C ALA A 103 -4.06 0.08 -1.71
N GLU A 104 -4.95 -0.73 -2.29
CA GLU A 104 -5.48 -0.50 -3.63
C GLU A 104 -6.34 0.77 -3.73
N ALA A 105 -7.19 1.02 -2.72
CA ALA A 105 -7.99 2.25 -2.68
C ALA A 105 -7.12 3.50 -2.55
N ASP A 106 -6.02 3.42 -1.79
CA ASP A 106 -5.04 4.49 -1.63
C ASP A 106 -4.44 4.90 -2.99
N GLU A 107 -4.08 3.93 -3.82
CA GLU A 107 -3.53 4.18 -5.15
C GLU A 107 -4.50 4.95 -6.05
N VAL A 108 -5.80 4.64 -5.94
CA VAL A 108 -6.83 5.41 -6.64
C VAL A 108 -6.94 6.83 -6.08
N PHE A 109 -6.84 7.02 -4.77
CA PHE A 109 -6.76 8.35 -4.17
C PHE A 109 -5.52 9.11 -4.65
N MET A 110 -4.32 8.47 -4.68
CA MET A 110 -3.08 9.07 -5.21
C MET A 110 -3.25 9.61 -6.62
N ALA A 111 -3.81 8.79 -7.51
CA ALA A 111 -4.01 9.16 -8.91
C ALA A 111 -5.02 10.33 -9.08
N ASN A 112 -6.06 10.37 -8.25
CA ASN A 112 -7.03 11.47 -8.26
C ASN A 112 -6.50 12.73 -7.60
N PHE A 113 -5.56 12.63 -6.67
CA PHE A 113 -4.97 13.77 -5.96
C PHE A 113 -3.98 14.56 -6.81
N GLY A 114 -3.25 13.91 -7.71
CA GLY A 114 -2.43 14.56 -8.73
C GLY A 114 -1.25 15.37 -8.19
N ARG A 115 -0.61 14.92 -7.08
CA ARG A 115 0.54 15.59 -6.45
C ARG A 115 1.89 14.95 -6.77
N GLY A 116 1.95 14.08 -7.76
CA GLY A 116 3.19 13.45 -8.22
C GLY A 116 3.37 12.00 -7.75
N TRP A 117 2.50 11.50 -6.89
CA TRP A 117 2.44 10.07 -6.58
C TRP A 117 1.97 9.27 -7.80
N ASP A 118 2.64 8.17 -8.08
CA ASP A 118 2.33 7.24 -9.17
C ASP A 118 2.20 5.84 -8.59
N CYS A 119 1.05 5.20 -8.76
CA CYS A 119 0.76 3.87 -8.29
C CYS A 119 1.62 2.78 -8.97
N GLY A 120 2.15 3.05 -10.16
CA GLY A 120 3.05 2.15 -10.90
C GLY A 120 4.53 2.45 -10.65
N ALA A 121 4.87 3.16 -9.58
CA ALA A 121 6.24 3.49 -9.23
C ALA A 121 6.52 3.28 -7.74
N SER A 122 7.78 2.95 -7.40
CA SER A 122 8.16 2.57 -6.04
C SER A 122 7.78 3.56 -4.93
N PRO A 123 7.75 4.90 -5.13
CA PRO A 123 7.23 5.80 -4.09
C PRO A 123 5.74 5.63 -3.81
N GLY A 124 4.92 5.43 -4.85
CA GLY A 124 3.48 5.20 -4.73
C GLY A 124 3.17 3.85 -4.08
N GLU A 125 3.83 2.78 -4.55
CA GLU A 125 3.76 1.47 -3.94
C GLU A 125 4.16 1.48 -2.44
N GLY A 126 5.21 2.24 -2.12
CA GLY A 126 5.61 2.42 -0.72
C GLY A 126 4.55 3.16 0.08
N LEU A 127 3.89 4.18 -0.50
CA LEU A 127 2.85 4.95 0.17
C LEU A 127 1.62 4.11 0.46
N SER A 128 1.13 3.33 -0.52
CA SER A 128 -0.03 2.46 -0.35
C SER A 128 0.18 1.46 0.80
N ARG A 129 1.36 0.87 0.89
CA ARG A 129 1.74 -0.07 1.95
C ARG A 129 1.81 0.58 3.33
N VAL A 130 2.48 1.73 3.47
CA VAL A 130 2.62 2.36 4.80
C VAL A 130 1.31 2.90 5.32
N LEU A 131 0.41 3.39 4.47
CA LEU A 131 -0.93 3.83 4.89
C LEU A 131 -1.82 2.65 5.27
N ALA A 132 -1.80 1.56 4.50
CA ALA A 132 -2.50 0.32 4.86
C ALA A 132 -2.01 -0.23 6.21
N ASN A 133 -0.69 -0.26 6.43
CA ASN A 133 -0.09 -0.69 7.71
C ASN A 133 -0.40 0.25 8.89
N ASP A 134 -0.52 1.56 8.66
CA ASP A 134 -0.89 2.49 9.74
C ASP A 134 -2.36 2.34 10.15
N LEU A 135 -3.25 2.05 9.21
CA LEU A 135 -4.66 1.77 9.49
C LEU A 135 -4.88 0.37 10.12
N TYR A 136 -4.07 -0.62 9.73
CA TYR A 136 -4.17 -2.01 10.15
C TYR A 136 -2.85 -2.51 10.76
N LYS A 137 -2.48 -1.94 11.91
CA LYS A 137 -1.19 -2.22 12.57
C LYS A 137 -1.02 -3.69 12.95
N GLY A 138 0.12 -4.24 12.60
CA GLY A 138 0.53 -5.59 13.03
C GLY A 138 -0.15 -6.74 12.28
N VAL A 139 -0.83 -6.48 11.17
CA VAL A 139 -1.47 -7.51 10.36
C VAL A 139 -0.60 -7.98 9.18
N GLU A 140 0.45 -7.24 8.85
CA GLU A 140 1.36 -7.55 7.75
C GLU A 140 2.08 -8.88 7.99
N PRO A 141 1.94 -9.88 7.10
CA PRO A 141 2.71 -11.12 7.21
C PRO A 141 4.21 -10.86 7.07
N ALA A 142 5.02 -11.67 7.72
CA ALA A 142 6.49 -11.50 7.74
C ALA A 142 7.15 -11.59 6.34
N ASP A 143 6.54 -12.30 5.40
CA ASP A 143 6.96 -12.40 4.00
C ASP A 143 6.55 -11.18 3.16
N PHE A 144 5.71 -10.31 3.68
CA PHE A 144 5.31 -9.04 3.09
C PHE A 144 6.25 -7.89 3.46
N VAL A 145 7.10 -8.06 4.50
CA VAL A 145 8.04 -7.03 4.97
C VAL A 145 9.12 -6.79 3.92
N SER A 146 8.96 -5.74 3.13
CA SER A 146 9.82 -5.39 2.00
C SER A 146 11.10 -4.66 2.41
N SER A 147 11.10 -3.94 3.53
CA SER A 147 12.26 -3.23 4.07
C SER A 147 13.51 -4.12 4.23
N ASN A 148 13.32 -5.38 4.63
CA ASN A 148 14.40 -6.35 4.76
C ASN A 148 15.17 -6.57 3.45
N VAL A 149 14.47 -6.54 2.31
CA VAL A 149 15.07 -6.80 1.00
C VAL A 149 16.11 -5.73 0.72
N TRP A 150 15.72 -4.45 0.80
CA TRP A 150 16.64 -3.34 0.53
C TRP A 150 17.74 -3.20 1.60
N LEU A 151 17.42 -3.39 2.90
CA LEU A 151 18.40 -3.26 3.98
C LEU A 151 19.55 -4.26 3.87
N ASN A 152 19.31 -5.43 3.29
CA ASN A 152 20.29 -6.50 3.14
C ASN A 152 21.17 -6.39 1.87
N LEU A 153 20.94 -5.38 1.04
CA LEU A 153 21.77 -5.17 -0.14
C LEU A 153 23.12 -4.49 0.19
N ASP A 154 24.15 -4.83 -0.57
CA ASP A 154 25.49 -4.22 -0.50
C ASP A 154 26.08 -4.10 -1.91
N PRO A 155 26.20 -2.91 -2.50
CA PRO A 155 25.69 -1.62 -1.97
C PRO A 155 24.14 -1.54 -2.03
N ARG A 156 23.55 -0.67 -1.22
CA ARG A 156 22.13 -0.33 -1.30
C ARG A 156 21.87 0.62 -2.47
N PRO A 157 21.02 0.25 -3.44
CA PRO A 157 20.65 1.14 -4.55
C PRO A 157 19.96 2.41 -4.05
N ASN A 158 20.17 3.51 -4.77
CA ASN A 158 19.55 4.81 -4.46
C ASN A 158 18.15 4.91 -5.07
N TYR A 159 17.15 4.46 -4.35
CA TYR A 159 15.73 4.65 -4.70
C TYR A 159 15.09 5.88 -4.03
N VAL A 160 15.92 6.75 -3.42
CA VAL A 160 15.45 8.04 -2.89
C VAL A 160 15.42 9.10 -3.98
N ASP A 161 16.47 9.20 -4.78
CA ASP A 161 16.56 10.16 -5.88
C ASP A 161 15.96 9.62 -7.19
N GLU A 162 15.81 8.31 -7.31
CA GLU A 162 15.28 7.62 -8.48
C GLU A 162 14.04 6.81 -8.12
N ALA A 163 12.96 6.97 -8.88
CA ALA A 163 11.78 6.12 -8.78
C ALA A 163 11.94 4.92 -9.73
N ASP A 164 11.66 3.73 -9.23
CA ASP A 164 11.62 2.51 -10.05
C ASP A 164 10.17 2.31 -10.55
N PRO A 165 9.94 2.18 -11.87
CA PRO A 165 8.62 1.88 -12.41
C PRO A 165 8.26 0.42 -12.15
N THR A 166 7.66 0.13 -11.00
CA THR A 166 7.40 -1.22 -10.52
C THR A 166 6.22 -1.27 -9.54
N ASP A 167 5.52 -2.37 -9.55
CA ASP A 167 4.55 -2.82 -8.56
C ASP A 167 5.02 -4.06 -7.79
N THR A 168 6.17 -4.64 -8.18
CA THR A 168 6.63 -5.95 -7.67
C THR A 168 8.10 -5.98 -7.24
N ASN A 169 8.88 -4.92 -7.42
CA ASN A 169 10.26 -4.88 -7.00
C ASN A 169 10.40 -4.55 -5.50
N TYR A 170 10.52 -5.58 -4.67
CA TYR A 170 10.65 -5.42 -3.22
C TYR A 170 11.93 -4.68 -2.76
N GLU A 171 12.95 -4.51 -3.60
CA GLU A 171 14.12 -3.70 -3.27
C GLU A 171 13.75 -2.21 -3.23
N SER A 172 13.16 -1.71 -4.32
CA SER A 172 12.77 -0.30 -4.42
C SER A 172 11.59 0.05 -3.53
N ILE A 173 10.60 -0.84 -3.42
CA ILE A 173 9.48 -0.71 -2.48
C ILE A 173 10.00 -0.71 -1.04
N GLY A 174 10.96 -1.60 -0.70
CA GLY A 174 11.56 -1.67 0.63
C GLY A 174 12.29 -0.38 1.05
N CYS A 175 12.98 0.27 0.13
CA CYS A 175 13.53 1.62 0.36
C CYS A 175 12.42 2.64 0.62
N SER A 176 11.35 2.61 -0.20
CA SER A 176 10.27 3.57 -0.13
C SER A 176 9.48 3.48 1.17
N VAL A 177 9.13 2.28 1.63
CA VAL A 177 8.41 2.11 2.92
C VAL A 177 9.25 2.56 4.11
N LEU A 178 10.57 2.29 4.09
CA LEU A 178 11.46 2.78 5.14
C LEU A 178 11.56 4.31 5.14
N PHE A 179 11.73 4.91 3.96
CA PHE A 179 11.82 6.37 3.83
C PHE A 179 10.56 7.08 4.30
N LEU A 180 9.38 6.62 3.90
CA LEU A 180 8.10 7.19 4.29
C LEU A 180 7.82 7.03 5.79
N ASN A 181 8.14 5.87 6.37
CA ASN A 181 8.07 5.65 7.80
C ASN A 181 9.06 6.54 8.56
N TRP A 182 10.26 6.79 8.02
CA TRP A 182 11.22 7.76 8.58
C TRP A 182 10.63 9.17 8.62
N LEU A 183 10.03 9.65 7.53
CA LEU A 183 9.35 10.96 7.50
C LEU A 183 8.26 11.03 8.57
N ARG A 184 7.45 9.98 8.67
CA ARG A 184 6.28 9.95 9.55
C ARG A 184 6.66 9.83 11.02
N PHE A 185 7.47 8.85 11.38
CA PHE A 185 7.68 8.42 12.76
C PHE A 185 8.98 8.94 13.39
N GLN A 186 10.00 9.26 12.59
CA GLN A 186 11.24 9.84 13.07
C GLN A 186 11.25 11.36 12.94
N LEU A 187 10.76 11.91 11.83
CA LEU A 187 10.71 13.36 11.61
C LEU A 187 9.38 13.98 12.06
N ASN A 188 8.41 13.17 12.47
CA ASN A 188 7.09 13.58 13.01
C ASN A 188 6.19 14.35 12.03
N HIS A 189 6.35 14.17 10.72
CA HIS A 189 5.39 14.70 9.76
C HIS A 189 4.10 13.87 9.75
N SER A 190 2.95 14.49 9.62
CA SER A 190 1.68 13.79 9.44
C SER A 190 1.58 13.16 8.05
N TRP A 191 0.74 12.13 7.89
CA TRP A 191 0.47 11.55 6.56
C TRP A 191 -0.09 12.59 5.60
N THR A 192 -0.96 13.48 6.07
CA THR A 192 -1.52 14.56 5.24
C THR A 192 -0.43 15.51 4.71
N GLU A 193 0.57 15.86 5.52
CA GLU A 193 1.70 16.69 5.08
C GLU A 193 2.57 15.94 4.07
N ILE A 194 2.90 14.68 4.34
CA ILE A 194 3.70 13.84 3.42
C ILE A 194 2.98 13.68 2.08
N VAL A 195 1.71 13.29 2.10
CA VAL A 195 0.90 13.10 0.89
C VAL A 195 0.74 14.39 0.09
N SER A 196 0.49 15.52 0.77
CA SER A 196 0.37 16.83 0.12
C SER A 196 1.67 17.34 -0.51
N SER A 197 2.81 16.86 -0.02
CA SER A 197 4.15 17.20 -0.51
C SER A 197 4.64 16.23 -1.61
N GLY A 198 3.80 15.36 -2.11
CA GLY A 198 4.16 14.33 -3.08
C GLY A 198 4.95 14.82 -4.30
N GLY A 199 5.89 14.03 -4.75
CA GLY A 199 6.74 14.24 -5.91
C GLY A 199 6.95 12.95 -6.69
N ALA A 200 7.56 13.04 -7.86
CA ALA A 200 7.89 11.86 -8.66
C ALA A 200 8.95 10.97 -8.00
N THR A 201 9.76 11.53 -7.09
CA THR A 201 10.73 10.79 -6.28
C THR A 201 10.54 11.09 -4.80
N LEU A 202 11.11 10.24 -3.94
CA LEU A 202 11.14 10.47 -2.49
C LEU A 202 11.93 11.74 -2.14
N ALA A 203 12.99 12.03 -2.89
CA ALA A 203 13.78 13.25 -2.71
C ALA A 203 12.97 14.51 -3.02
N GLU A 204 12.15 14.50 -4.06
CA GLU A 204 11.23 15.61 -4.36
C GLU A 204 10.18 15.79 -3.25
N THR A 205 9.62 14.69 -2.75
CA THR A 205 8.70 14.72 -1.61
C THR A 205 9.36 15.33 -0.38
N TYR A 206 10.57 14.91 -0.05
CA TYR A 206 11.35 15.45 1.06
C TYR A 206 11.65 16.94 0.90
N ASN A 207 12.04 17.35 -0.31
CA ASN A 207 12.33 18.76 -0.61
C ASN A 207 11.09 19.64 -0.43
N LYS A 208 9.94 19.23 -0.98
CA LYS A 208 8.67 19.97 -0.82
C LYS A 208 8.22 20.03 0.65
N LEU A 209 8.46 18.97 1.41
CA LEU A 209 8.06 18.85 2.81
C LEU A 209 8.95 19.67 3.75
N THR A 210 10.27 19.71 3.50
CA THR A 210 11.28 20.24 4.44
C THR A 210 12.03 21.47 3.93
N GLY A 211 12.00 21.74 2.62
CA GLY A 211 12.84 22.74 1.93
C GLY A 211 14.29 22.31 1.73
N LYS A 212 14.67 21.07 2.08
CA LYS A 212 16.05 20.55 1.97
C LYS A 212 16.24 19.71 0.72
N THR A 213 17.48 19.69 0.20
CA THR A 213 17.90 18.88 -0.95
C THR A 213 18.80 17.70 -0.56
N THR A 214 18.86 17.37 0.73
CA THR A 214 19.78 16.37 1.32
C THR A 214 19.07 15.06 1.67
N ALA A 215 17.96 14.72 1.00
CA ALA A 215 17.11 13.58 1.30
C ALA A 215 17.89 12.27 1.50
N LEU A 216 18.68 11.86 0.49
CA LEU A 216 19.45 10.63 0.55
C LEU A 216 20.48 10.66 1.69
N ALA A 217 21.23 11.77 1.84
CA ALA A 217 22.27 11.88 2.86
C ALA A 217 21.69 11.83 4.28
N ASP A 218 20.58 12.55 4.52
CA ASP A 218 19.91 12.59 5.82
C ASP A 218 19.32 11.21 6.17
N PHE A 219 18.66 10.54 5.21
CA PHE A 219 18.12 9.21 5.38
C PHE A 219 19.22 8.15 5.59
N MET A 220 20.26 8.14 4.75
CA MET A 220 21.35 7.18 4.88
C MET A 220 22.14 7.34 6.17
N THR A 221 22.19 8.53 6.76
CA THR A 221 22.82 8.75 8.06
C THR A 221 22.15 7.92 9.16
N ILE A 222 20.81 7.93 9.26
CA ILE A 222 20.10 7.12 10.25
C ILE A 222 20.14 5.63 9.89
N ILE A 223 19.97 5.31 8.60
CA ILE A 223 20.01 3.91 8.15
C ILE A 223 21.37 3.28 8.46
N ASN A 224 22.49 3.91 8.13
CA ASN A 224 23.81 3.34 8.37
C ASN A 224 24.18 3.29 9.86
N THR A 225 23.61 4.16 10.68
CA THR A 225 23.79 4.13 12.14
C THR A 225 23.11 2.90 12.75
N HIS A 226 21.90 2.59 12.36
CA HIS A 226 21.10 1.53 12.96
C HIS A 226 21.18 0.21 12.19
N PHE A 227 21.40 0.28 10.88
CA PHE A 227 21.49 -0.85 9.97
C PHE A 227 22.80 -0.81 9.15
N PRO A 228 23.99 -0.93 9.79
CA PRO A 228 25.25 -0.92 9.05
C PRO A 228 25.32 -2.08 8.05
N ILE A 229 25.92 -1.81 6.88
CA ILE A 229 26.17 -2.82 5.82
C ILE A 229 26.98 -3.99 6.38
N GLY A 230 26.80 -5.18 5.80
CA GLY A 230 27.51 -6.40 6.19
C GLY A 230 26.83 -7.20 7.30
N LYS A 231 25.61 -6.83 7.70
CA LYS A 231 24.76 -7.60 8.60
C LYS A 231 23.48 -8.04 7.87
N THR A 232 22.85 -9.11 8.37
CA THR A 232 21.54 -9.55 7.86
C THR A 232 20.44 -9.09 8.81
N TYR A 233 19.47 -8.37 8.26
CA TYR A 233 18.31 -7.86 8.99
C TYR A 233 17.07 -8.69 8.70
N ARG A 234 16.26 -8.92 9.74
CA ARG A 234 14.99 -9.66 9.67
C ARG A 234 13.96 -8.92 10.53
N LEU A 235 13.59 -7.73 10.08
CA LEU A 235 12.54 -6.96 10.72
C LEU A 235 11.21 -7.70 10.58
N LYS A 236 10.36 -7.54 11.56
CA LYS A 236 8.99 -8.11 11.57
C LYS A 236 7.95 -7.13 11.06
N THR A 237 8.36 -5.93 10.71
CA THR A 237 7.52 -4.84 10.22
C THR A 237 8.34 -3.93 9.34
N ASP A 238 7.70 -3.25 8.40
CA ASP A 238 8.33 -2.23 7.56
C ASP A 238 8.58 -0.90 8.29
N ASN A 239 8.11 -0.76 9.53
CA ASN A 239 8.32 0.43 10.35
C ASN A 239 9.20 0.17 11.58
N PRO A 240 10.53 0.37 11.49
CA PRO A 240 11.42 0.30 12.66
C PRO A 240 11.48 1.59 13.48
N PHE A 241 10.84 2.67 13.07
CA PHE A 241 10.93 3.99 13.68
C PHE A 241 9.89 4.24 14.79
N PRO A 242 10.18 5.14 15.76
CA PRO A 242 11.43 5.92 15.94
C PRO A 242 12.58 5.07 16.46
N MET A 243 13.84 5.52 16.18
CA MET A 243 15.09 4.91 16.62
C MET A 243 15.89 5.86 17.49
#